data_ecbda6d7ddd1be8447e9d9a7f6d154d5
#
_entry.id   ecbda6d7ddd1be8447e9d9a7f6d154d5
#
_cell.length_a   1.000
_cell.length_b   1.000
_cell.length_c   1.000
_cell.angle_alpha   90.00
_cell.angle_beta   90.00
_cell.angle_gamma   90.00
#
_symmetry.space_group_name_H-M   'P 1'
#
loop_
_entity.id
_entity.type
_entity.pdbx_description
1 polymer ?
#
loop_
_entity_poly.entity_id
_entity_poly.type
_entity_poly.pdbx_seq_one_letter_code
_entity_poly.pdbx_strand_id
1 'polypeptide(L)'
;MVIFTLTALTVLGIVIFGWRKELKLLMLLFIVRRRITPKERFADTSPPKPPDYSDENSWYPVPNRSGVANRNAFEDALRDPKPVDVFFVHPTTFLSPRCWNAPIDDPRSSHLVEQLVLPPQAGIFIKHANIYAPRYRQATLASYFSQ
;
A
#
# COMPACT_ATOMS: atom_id res chain seq x y z
N MET A 1 56.39 -2.32 3.46
CA MET A 1 55.28 -1.40 3.01
C MET A 1 54.37 -2.10 2.00
N VAL A 2 54.81 -2.69 0.94
CA VAL A 2 53.99 -3.36 -0.10
C VAL A 2 53.12 -4.52 0.44
N ILE A 3 53.61 -5.34 1.36
CA ILE A 3 52.88 -6.47 1.94
C ILE A 3 51.68 -5.98 2.78
N PHE A 4 51.82 -4.93 3.57
CA PHE A 4 50.75 -4.35 4.37
C PHE A 4 49.63 -3.74 3.50
N THR A 5 49.98 -3.16 2.36
CA THR A 5 48.99 -2.62 1.43
C THR A 5 48.20 -3.73 0.73
N LEU A 6 48.87 -4.83 0.34
CA LEU A 6 48.20 -5.99 -0.27
C LEU A 6 47.22 -6.67 0.71
N THR A 7 47.64 -6.88 1.97
CA THR A 7 46.75 -7.48 2.98
C THR A 7 45.53 -6.59 3.29
N ALA A 8 45.72 -5.29 3.39
CA ALA A 8 44.61 -4.35 3.59
C ALA A 8 43.58 -4.37 2.44
N LEU A 9 44.07 -4.42 1.20
CA LEU A 9 43.22 -4.51 0.01
C LEU A 9 42.47 -5.85 -0.05
N THR A 10 43.09 -6.95 0.35
CA THR A 10 42.45 -8.26 0.36
C THR A 10 41.37 -8.33 1.41
N VAL A 11 41.62 -7.84 2.63
CA VAL A 11 40.65 -7.77 3.70
C VAL A 11 39.47 -6.88 3.30
N LEU A 12 39.73 -5.71 2.73
CA LEU A 12 38.70 -4.81 2.22
C LEU A 12 37.86 -5.50 1.14
N GLY A 13 38.48 -6.25 0.23
CA GLY A 13 37.78 -7.02 -0.80
C GLY A 13 36.84 -8.08 -0.20
N ILE A 14 37.30 -8.82 0.82
CA ILE A 14 36.49 -9.83 1.50
C ILE A 14 35.30 -9.18 2.22
N VAL A 15 35.53 -8.06 2.91
CA VAL A 15 34.46 -7.30 3.60
C VAL A 15 33.43 -6.80 2.58
N ILE A 16 33.87 -6.17 1.50
CA ILE A 16 32.95 -5.68 0.44
C ILE A 16 32.19 -6.85 -0.19
N PHE A 17 32.83 -7.98 -0.42
CA PHE A 17 32.16 -9.16 -0.97
C PHE A 17 31.12 -9.75 -0.03
N GLY A 18 31.42 -9.80 1.28
CA GLY A 18 30.48 -10.26 2.31
C GLY A 18 29.23 -9.36 2.41
N TRP A 19 29.40 -8.04 2.26
CA TRP A 19 28.33 -7.05 2.39
C TRP A 19 27.60 -6.72 1.07
N ARG A 20 27.91 -7.44 -0.01
CA ARG A 20 27.31 -7.16 -1.34
C ARG A 20 25.78 -7.23 -1.36
N LYS A 21 25.19 -8.16 -0.59
CA LYS A 21 23.73 -8.33 -0.54
C LYS A 21 23.08 -7.15 0.17
N GLU A 22 23.63 -6.76 1.30
CA GLU A 22 23.15 -5.63 2.13
C GLU A 22 23.30 -4.31 1.37
N LEU A 23 24.45 -4.10 0.73
CA LEU A 23 24.71 -2.91 -0.09
C LEU A 23 23.73 -2.81 -1.28
N LYS A 24 23.46 -3.93 -1.95
CA LYS A 24 22.46 -3.97 -3.03
C LYS A 24 21.06 -3.64 -2.50
N LEU A 25 20.67 -4.20 -1.35
CA LEU A 25 19.40 -3.93 -0.72
C LEU A 25 19.27 -2.45 -0.32
N LEU A 26 20.28 -1.89 0.32
CA LEU A 26 20.31 -0.47 0.69
C LEU A 26 20.25 0.44 -0.54
N MET A 27 20.98 0.11 -1.60
CA MET A 27 20.93 0.85 -2.87
C MET A 27 19.53 0.76 -3.49
N LEU A 28 18.92 -0.43 -3.50
CA LEU A 28 17.56 -0.62 -3.99
C LEU A 28 16.56 0.21 -3.18
N LEU A 29 16.63 0.14 -1.85
CA LEU A 29 15.78 0.94 -0.96
C LEU A 29 15.96 2.44 -1.20
N PHE A 30 17.19 2.90 -1.38
CA PHE A 30 17.48 4.29 -1.70
C PHE A 30 16.86 4.73 -3.03
N ILE A 31 16.99 3.89 -4.07
CA ILE A 31 16.41 4.15 -5.40
C ILE A 31 14.88 4.17 -5.31
N VAL A 32 14.28 3.17 -4.64
CA VAL A 32 12.83 3.08 -4.45
C VAL A 32 12.34 4.31 -3.70
N ARG A 33 12.93 4.61 -2.54
CA ARG A 33 12.59 5.81 -1.77
C ARG A 33 12.57 7.06 -2.63
N ARG A 34 13.64 7.27 -3.42
CA ARG A 34 13.79 8.45 -4.27
C ARG A 34 12.73 8.51 -5.38
N ARG A 35 12.27 7.34 -5.87
CA ARG A 35 11.25 7.24 -6.93
C ARG A 35 9.83 7.42 -6.44
N ILE A 36 9.55 7.12 -5.17
CA ILE A 36 8.19 7.22 -4.61
C ILE A 36 7.98 8.46 -3.74
N THR A 37 9.06 9.19 -3.36
CA THR A 37 8.95 10.39 -2.52
C THR A 37 8.52 11.58 -3.36
N PRO A 38 7.43 12.27 -2.99
CA PRO A 38 7.02 13.52 -3.63
C PRO A 38 8.11 14.59 -3.52
N LYS A 39 8.21 15.45 -4.54
CA LYS A 39 9.19 16.54 -4.58
C LYS A 39 8.80 17.71 -3.67
N GLU A 40 7.51 17.96 -3.55
CA GLU A 40 6.96 19.03 -2.72
C GLU A 40 6.89 18.55 -1.26
N ARG A 41 7.06 19.48 -0.34
CA ARG A 41 6.92 19.17 1.09
C ARG A 41 5.44 18.92 1.41
N PHE A 42 5.15 18.02 2.34
CA PHE A 42 3.78 17.73 2.75
C PHE A 42 2.99 18.99 3.16
N ALA A 43 3.64 19.89 3.90
CA ALA A 43 3.03 21.13 4.37
C ALA A 43 2.64 22.10 3.24
N ASP A 44 3.28 21.99 2.06
CA ASP A 44 3.06 22.88 0.94
C ASP A 44 2.04 22.31 -0.06
N THR A 45 1.53 21.09 0.20
CA THR A 45 0.57 20.41 -0.68
C THR A 45 -0.86 20.47 -0.13
N SER A 46 -1.82 20.62 -1.04
CA SER A 46 -3.23 20.49 -0.69
C SER A 46 -3.66 19.03 -0.78
N PRO A 47 -4.33 18.48 0.26
CA PRO A 47 -4.81 17.11 0.21
C PRO A 47 -5.94 16.98 -0.84
N PRO A 48 -6.12 15.80 -1.45
CA PRO A 48 -7.27 15.52 -2.31
C PRO A 48 -8.60 15.71 -1.56
N LYS A 49 -9.69 15.83 -2.33
CA LYS A 49 -11.04 15.90 -1.76
C LYS A 49 -11.29 14.72 -0.81
N PRO A 50 -11.89 14.95 0.39
CA PRO A 50 -12.25 13.85 1.28
C PRO A 50 -13.32 12.96 0.64
N PRO A 51 -13.36 11.68 0.98
CA PRO A 51 -14.43 10.79 0.55
C PRO A 51 -15.77 11.23 1.13
N ASP A 52 -16.82 11.04 0.36
CA ASP A 52 -18.20 11.10 0.82
C ASP A 52 -18.70 9.67 0.98
N TYR A 53 -18.82 9.20 2.21
CA TYR A 53 -19.21 7.82 2.48
C TYR A 53 -20.72 7.57 2.31
N SER A 54 -21.52 8.57 1.97
CA SER A 54 -22.88 8.38 1.46
C SER A 54 -22.89 7.97 -0.01
N ASP A 55 -21.78 8.18 -0.75
CA ASP A 55 -21.59 7.75 -2.12
C ASP A 55 -21.00 6.31 -2.16
N GLU A 56 -21.68 5.42 -2.88
CA GLU A 56 -21.23 4.03 -3.09
C GLU A 56 -19.83 3.95 -3.70
N ASN A 57 -19.42 4.93 -4.50
CA ASN A 57 -18.08 4.98 -5.09
C ASN A 57 -16.97 5.21 -4.06
N SER A 58 -17.32 5.62 -2.83
CA SER A 58 -16.38 5.72 -1.71
C SER A 58 -16.09 4.37 -1.03
N TRP A 59 -16.63 3.27 -1.55
CA TRP A 59 -16.44 1.92 -1.04
C TRP A 59 -15.83 1.00 -2.10
N TYR A 60 -15.06 0.03 -1.66
CA TYR A 60 -14.59 -1.04 -2.56
C TYR A 60 -15.67 -2.10 -2.76
N PRO A 61 -15.81 -2.62 -3.98
CA PRO A 61 -16.65 -3.79 -4.22
C PRO A 61 -16.03 -5.00 -3.51
N VAL A 62 -16.76 -5.59 -2.58
CA VAL A 62 -16.34 -6.82 -1.93
C VAL A 62 -17.12 -7.98 -2.56
N PRO A 63 -16.47 -9.08 -2.95
CA PRO A 63 -17.16 -10.24 -3.49
C PRO A 63 -18.19 -10.76 -2.49
N ASN A 64 -19.41 -11.03 -2.94
CA ASN A 64 -20.42 -11.73 -2.17
C ASN A 64 -20.20 -13.26 -2.22
N ARG A 65 -21.09 -14.05 -1.60
CA ARG A 65 -21.02 -15.52 -1.60
C ARG A 65 -20.99 -16.16 -3.00
N SER A 66 -21.55 -15.50 -4.00
CA SER A 66 -21.54 -15.96 -5.40
C SER A 66 -20.25 -15.59 -6.16
N GLY A 67 -19.29 -14.95 -5.49
CA GLY A 67 -18.03 -14.52 -6.10
C GLY A 67 -18.16 -13.28 -6.99
N VAL A 68 -19.34 -12.71 -7.11
CA VAL A 68 -19.57 -11.47 -7.86
C VAL A 68 -19.22 -10.30 -6.95
N ALA A 69 -18.31 -9.45 -7.41
CA ALA A 69 -18.00 -8.20 -6.72
C ALA A 69 -19.21 -7.26 -6.80
N ASN A 70 -19.80 -6.96 -5.64
CA ASN A 70 -20.89 -6.00 -5.54
C ASN A 70 -20.37 -4.71 -4.90
N ARG A 71 -20.64 -3.58 -5.54
CA ARG A 71 -20.29 -2.26 -4.99
C ARG A 71 -21.20 -1.83 -3.84
N ASN A 72 -22.37 -2.46 -3.76
CA ASN A 72 -23.35 -2.12 -2.75
C ASN A 72 -23.36 -3.13 -1.58
N ALA A 73 -22.28 -3.08 -0.77
CA ALA A 73 -22.17 -3.92 0.42
C ALA A 73 -23.32 -3.72 1.41
N PHE A 74 -23.91 -2.52 1.45
CA PHE A 74 -25.06 -2.21 2.30
C PHE A 74 -26.33 -2.91 1.84
N GLU A 75 -26.63 -2.93 0.53
CA GLU A 75 -27.78 -3.67 0.01
C GLU A 75 -27.62 -5.17 0.19
N ASP A 76 -26.42 -5.71 0.01
CA ASP A 76 -26.17 -7.13 0.25
C ASP A 76 -26.36 -7.50 1.71
N ALA A 77 -25.93 -6.65 2.64
CA ALA A 77 -26.15 -6.84 4.07
C ALA A 77 -27.65 -6.82 4.43
N LEU A 78 -28.47 -6.04 3.73
CA LEU A 78 -29.92 -6.01 3.93
C LEU A 78 -30.63 -7.25 3.36
N ARG A 79 -30.11 -7.82 2.26
CA ARG A 79 -30.71 -9.00 1.59
C ARG A 79 -30.33 -10.33 2.26
N ASP A 80 -29.10 -10.46 2.73
CA ASP A 80 -28.56 -11.64 3.41
C ASP A 80 -27.77 -11.22 4.66
N PRO A 81 -28.47 -10.73 5.71
CA PRO A 81 -27.82 -10.19 6.89
C PRO A 81 -27.01 -11.30 7.59
N LYS A 82 -25.78 -10.97 7.92
CA LYS A 82 -24.87 -11.85 8.64
C LYS A 82 -24.74 -11.36 10.10
N PRO A 83 -24.38 -12.26 11.02
CA PRO A 83 -24.37 -11.92 12.46
C PRO A 83 -23.26 -10.92 12.84
N VAL A 84 -22.30 -10.65 11.94
CA VAL A 84 -21.15 -9.80 12.23
C VAL A 84 -20.90 -8.85 11.07
N ASP A 85 -20.53 -7.62 11.40
CA ASP A 85 -20.02 -6.63 10.47
C ASP A 85 -18.50 -6.51 10.61
N VAL A 86 -17.79 -6.50 9.49
CA VAL A 86 -16.35 -6.28 9.41
C VAL A 86 -16.08 -4.99 8.66
N PHE A 87 -15.50 -4.02 9.36
CA PHE A 87 -15.01 -2.79 8.76
C PHE A 87 -13.52 -2.97 8.45
N PHE A 88 -13.19 -3.14 7.16
CA PHE A 88 -11.85 -3.48 6.72
C PHE A 88 -11.10 -2.25 6.18
N VAL A 89 -10.11 -1.79 6.94
CA VAL A 89 -9.19 -0.73 6.49
C VAL A 89 -7.97 -1.38 5.85
N HIS A 90 -7.86 -1.29 4.54
CA HIS A 90 -6.76 -1.89 3.79
C HIS A 90 -5.43 -1.14 3.99
N PRO A 91 -4.26 -1.80 3.85
CA PRO A 91 -2.96 -1.13 3.86
C PRO A 91 -2.81 -0.19 2.65
N THR A 92 -1.88 0.77 2.73
CA THR A 92 -1.58 1.64 1.58
C THR A 92 -0.98 0.85 0.42
N THR A 93 -1.50 1.09 -0.77
CA THR A 93 -0.99 0.60 -2.06
C THR A 93 -0.47 1.75 -2.93
N PHE A 94 -0.47 2.96 -2.40
CA PHE A 94 -0.09 4.15 -3.13
C PHE A 94 1.44 4.37 -3.10
N LEU A 95 2.07 4.25 -4.27
CA LEU A 95 3.52 4.32 -4.46
C LEU A 95 3.93 5.47 -5.41
N SER A 96 3.09 6.47 -5.56
CA SER A 96 3.34 7.54 -6.53
C SER A 96 4.12 8.71 -5.91
N PRO A 97 5.09 9.30 -6.63
CA PRO A 97 5.78 10.51 -6.22
C PRO A 97 5.01 11.80 -6.57
N ARG A 98 3.78 11.68 -7.09
CA ARG A 98 3.00 12.84 -7.55
C ARG A 98 2.44 13.67 -6.40
N CYS A 99 2.06 13.02 -5.31
CA CYS A 99 1.46 13.66 -4.13
C CYS A 99 1.62 12.78 -2.88
N TRP A 100 1.44 13.38 -1.72
CA TRP A 100 1.54 12.69 -0.44
C TRP A 100 0.33 11.83 -0.10
N ASN A 101 -0.85 12.25 -0.57
CA ASN A 101 -2.09 11.52 -0.38
C ASN A 101 -2.73 11.20 -1.73
N ALA A 102 -3.10 9.96 -1.95
CA ALA A 102 -3.83 9.55 -3.14
C ALA A 102 -5.25 10.11 -3.17
N PRO A 103 -5.77 10.51 -4.34
CA PRO A 103 -7.21 10.59 -4.54
C PRO A 103 -7.85 9.22 -4.26
N ILE A 104 -9.10 9.21 -3.80
CA ILE A 104 -9.81 7.94 -3.47
C ILE A 104 -10.08 7.07 -4.70
N ASP A 105 -10.07 7.69 -5.86
CA ASP A 105 -10.30 7.10 -7.19
C ASP A 105 -9.02 6.86 -7.99
N ASP A 106 -7.83 6.92 -7.36
CA ASP A 106 -6.57 6.60 -8.04
C ASP A 106 -6.64 5.18 -8.64
N PRO A 107 -6.60 5.05 -9.98
CA PRO A 107 -6.92 3.76 -10.62
C PRO A 107 -5.92 2.66 -10.28
N ARG A 108 -4.64 3.01 -10.13
CA ARG A 108 -3.58 2.04 -9.85
C ARG A 108 -3.68 1.50 -8.43
N SER A 109 -3.87 2.38 -7.46
CA SER A 109 -4.01 1.98 -6.07
C SER A 109 -5.28 1.17 -5.86
N SER A 110 -6.40 1.61 -6.47
CA SER A 110 -7.67 0.90 -6.43
C SER A 110 -7.55 -0.51 -7.00
N HIS A 111 -6.93 -0.66 -8.18
CA HIS A 111 -6.70 -1.97 -8.78
C HIS A 111 -5.88 -2.90 -7.88
N LEU A 112 -4.81 -2.40 -7.25
CA LEU A 112 -4.00 -3.19 -6.33
C LEU A 112 -4.78 -3.62 -5.10
N VAL A 113 -5.61 -2.74 -4.53
CA VAL A 113 -6.48 -3.11 -3.40
C VAL A 113 -7.46 -4.19 -3.81
N GLU A 114 -8.16 -4.04 -4.93
CA GLU A 114 -9.17 -4.98 -5.40
C GLU A 114 -8.61 -6.36 -5.77
N GLN A 115 -7.41 -6.40 -6.36
CA GLN A 115 -6.84 -7.66 -6.86
C GLN A 115 -5.93 -8.37 -5.86
N LEU A 116 -5.17 -7.64 -5.07
CA LEU A 116 -4.12 -8.22 -4.23
C LEU A 116 -4.37 -8.12 -2.73
N VAL A 117 -5.23 -7.20 -2.29
CA VAL A 117 -5.44 -6.95 -0.85
C VAL A 117 -6.77 -7.53 -0.39
N LEU A 118 -7.87 -7.15 -1.01
CA LEU A 118 -9.20 -7.57 -0.57
C LEU A 118 -9.40 -9.10 -0.59
N PRO A 119 -9.03 -9.84 -1.67
CA PRO A 119 -9.30 -11.26 -1.71
C PRO A 119 -8.63 -12.05 -0.57
N PRO A 120 -7.32 -11.91 -0.30
CA PRO A 120 -6.67 -12.68 0.76
C PRO A 120 -6.91 -12.17 2.18
N GLN A 121 -7.22 -10.88 2.37
CA GLN A 121 -7.31 -10.28 3.70
C GLN A 121 -8.74 -10.09 4.18
N ALA A 122 -9.63 -9.56 3.35
CA ALA A 122 -11.05 -9.36 3.69
C ALA A 122 -11.91 -10.57 3.28
N GLY A 123 -11.56 -11.22 2.18
CA GLY A 123 -12.31 -12.34 1.62
C GLY A 123 -12.49 -13.54 2.55
N ILE A 124 -11.62 -13.73 3.53
CA ILE A 124 -11.73 -14.78 4.53
C ILE A 124 -13.00 -14.66 5.40
N PHE A 125 -13.54 -13.45 5.55
CA PHE A 125 -14.73 -13.19 6.38
C PHE A 125 -16.05 -13.30 5.58
N ILE A 126 -15.99 -13.45 4.26
CA ILE A 126 -17.16 -13.33 3.35
C ILE A 126 -18.32 -14.27 3.69
N LYS A 127 -18.01 -15.45 4.24
CA LYS A 127 -19.03 -16.45 4.60
C LYS A 127 -19.80 -16.11 5.87
N HIS A 128 -19.21 -15.30 6.75
CA HIS A 128 -19.69 -15.12 8.12
C HIS A 128 -19.96 -13.66 8.49
N ALA A 129 -19.53 -12.70 7.68
CA ALA A 129 -19.65 -11.28 7.98
C ALA A 129 -20.11 -10.48 6.78
N ASN A 130 -20.76 -9.34 7.04
CA ASN A 130 -20.92 -8.25 6.10
C ASN A 130 -19.61 -7.47 6.07
N ILE A 131 -19.04 -7.19 4.90
CA ILE A 131 -17.74 -6.55 4.79
C ILE A 131 -17.90 -5.17 4.19
N TYR A 132 -17.39 -4.16 4.90
CA TYR A 132 -17.35 -2.76 4.50
C TYR A 132 -15.91 -2.33 4.35
N ALA A 133 -15.47 -2.08 3.12
CA ALA A 133 -14.11 -1.67 2.79
C ALA A 133 -14.10 -0.24 2.23
N PRO A 134 -13.87 0.78 3.06
CA PRO A 134 -13.89 2.16 2.60
C PRO A 134 -12.68 2.50 1.74
N ARG A 135 -12.89 3.34 0.73
CA ARG A 135 -11.81 4.05 0.04
C ARG A 135 -11.41 5.24 0.89
N TYR A 136 -10.15 5.48 1.07
CA TYR A 136 -9.63 6.63 1.81
C TYR A 136 -8.44 7.25 1.09
N ARG A 137 -8.07 8.46 1.47
CA ARG A 137 -6.90 9.17 0.93
C ARG A 137 -5.62 8.51 1.46
N GLN A 138 -5.18 7.45 0.78
CA GLN A 138 -3.99 6.68 1.16
C GLN A 138 -2.77 7.60 1.22
N ALA A 139 -2.01 7.55 2.30
CA ALA A 139 -0.69 8.15 2.32
C ALA A 139 0.27 7.36 1.41
N THR A 140 1.15 8.06 0.70
CA THR A 140 2.21 7.38 -0.06
C THR A 140 3.11 6.58 0.89
N LEU A 141 3.63 5.45 0.42
CA LEU A 141 4.60 4.66 1.19
C LEU A 141 5.85 5.49 1.57
N ALA A 142 6.14 6.55 0.83
CA ALA A 142 7.23 7.48 1.14
C ALA A 142 7.08 8.15 2.51
N SER A 143 5.86 8.31 3.04
CA SER A 143 5.60 8.91 4.35
C SER A 143 6.30 8.17 5.51
N TYR A 144 6.54 6.87 5.37
CA TYR A 144 7.29 6.08 6.36
C TYR A 144 8.80 6.40 6.38
N PHE A 145 9.32 7.06 5.36
CA PHE A 145 10.73 7.40 5.21
C PHE A 145 11.02 8.89 5.33
N SER A 146 9.98 9.70 5.43
CA SER A 146 10.08 11.16 5.60
C SER A 146 9.96 11.50 7.09
N GLN A 147 11.07 11.77 7.73
CA GLN A 147 11.15 12.44 9.02
C GLN A 147 11.71 13.85 8.82
#